data_bc1deaccb197490207da0021718a512b
#
_entry.id   bc1deaccb197490207da0021718a512b
#
_cell.length_a   1.000
_cell.length_b   1.000
_cell.length_c   1.000
_cell.angle_alpha   90.00
_cell.angle_beta   90.00
_cell.angle_gamma   90.00
#
_symmetry.space_group_name_H-M   'P 1'
#
loop_
_entity.id
_entity.type
_entity.pdbx_description
1 polymer ?
#
loop_
_entity_poly.entity_id
_entity_poly.type
_entity_poly.pdbx_seq_one_letter_code
_entity_poly.pdbx_strand_id
1 'polypeptide(L)'
;MYFPAFIIDKNGDMFVKKKLLIGIIALIGFITTIKLAVIYYESNYNPYALSSFCSINEFVDCDGIAKTTASQFLGIPLAYWGMGFYLFVLMLLFIDKIKQIKILSFFDVFKRPMFYISSLGLISFFISVLLALKSVFILHKICILCFFTYILNALIALIATDFDNGGFITSIKSSFEDFIDGVKKYTFHFIIALLFACSFLTYTTLANPFTPQVKKLNSIKTYLKMTTNPYSVSGNYLGSPNAKIKIELYSDYACPMCFAYNIMIHQVVKELGNVYVESHNLPLDKECNKYLKKQVHKGACRYAKYAVAAKNQGKYWDMSTLLFEHHPKTDAEAIQLAQKLGLDIDKFKRDINSKETLKQITADIDYAVSQGVLGTPTIVINGKMYAGIKPYYELKELIKNNE
;
A
#
# COMPACT_ATOMS: atom_id res chain seq x y z
N MET A 1 -20.54 66.46 9.22
CA MET A 1 -19.68 65.27 8.86
C MET A 1 -20.36 64.05 9.46
N TYR A 2 -21.10 63.31 8.65
CA TYR A 2 -21.72 62.05 9.06
C TYR A 2 -20.71 60.94 8.74
N PHE A 3 -20.17 60.24 9.78
CA PHE A 3 -19.48 58.98 9.62
C PHE A 3 -20.54 57.89 9.42
N PRO A 4 -20.48 57.09 8.31
CA PRO A 4 -21.35 55.93 8.20
C PRO A 4 -20.91 54.90 9.23
N ALA A 5 -21.84 54.55 10.13
CA ALA A 5 -21.67 53.43 11.04
C ALA A 5 -21.47 52.13 10.21
N PHE A 6 -20.29 51.56 10.26
CA PHE A 6 -20.04 50.19 9.81
C PHE A 6 -20.84 49.25 10.74
N ILE A 7 -22.05 48.91 10.34
CA ILE A 7 -22.78 47.78 10.92
C ILE A 7 -22.00 46.53 10.45
N ILE A 8 -21.11 46.03 11.30
CA ILE A 8 -20.47 44.72 11.12
C ILE A 8 -21.61 43.70 11.25
N ASP A 9 -22.07 43.18 10.13
CA ASP A 9 -23.02 42.07 10.10
C ASP A 9 -22.30 40.82 10.65
N LYS A 10 -22.52 40.57 11.96
CA LYS A 10 -21.93 39.41 12.66
C LYS A 10 -22.25 38.07 11.97
N ASN A 11 -23.39 37.99 11.28
CA ASN A 11 -23.81 36.78 10.56
C ASN A 11 -23.02 36.57 9.26
N GLY A 12 -22.68 37.63 8.52
CA GLY A 12 -21.89 37.60 7.31
C GLY A 12 -20.43 37.16 7.59
N ASP A 13 -19.82 37.69 8.66
CA ASP A 13 -18.46 37.33 9.07
C ASP A 13 -18.38 35.87 9.53
N MET A 14 -19.37 35.38 10.28
CA MET A 14 -19.44 33.98 10.72
C MET A 14 -19.62 33.02 9.52
N PHE A 15 -20.42 33.38 8.53
CA PHE A 15 -20.61 32.55 7.32
C PHE A 15 -19.35 32.44 6.47
N VAL A 16 -18.60 33.53 6.30
CA VAL A 16 -17.30 33.53 5.59
C VAL A 16 -16.28 32.65 6.31
N LYS A 17 -16.22 32.77 7.65
CA LYS A 17 -15.32 31.92 8.47
C LYS A 17 -15.66 30.43 8.35
N LYS A 18 -16.94 30.05 8.37
CA LYS A 18 -17.40 28.67 8.14
C LYS A 18 -16.95 28.15 6.76
N LYS A 19 -17.17 28.92 5.69
CA LYS A 19 -16.73 28.55 4.32
C LYS A 19 -15.23 28.37 4.25
N LEU A 20 -14.45 29.28 4.83
CA LEU A 20 -12.98 29.18 4.84
C LEU A 20 -12.51 27.93 5.59
N LEU A 21 -13.07 27.64 6.76
CA LEU A 21 -12.71 26.48 7.56
C LEU A 21 -13.03 25.17 6.83
N ILE A 22 -14.23 25.05 6.23
CA ILE A 22 -14.59 23.89 5.39
C ILE A 22 -13.62 23.76 4.21
N GLY A 23 -13.25 24.86 3.58
CA GLY A 23 -12.29 24.87 2.47
C GLY A 23 -10.91 24.32 2.86
N ILE A 24 -10.41 24.74 4.02
CA ILE A 24 -9.14 24.25 4.56
C ILE A 24 -9.23 22.74 4.85
N ILE A 25 -10.29 22.28 5.53
CA ILE A 25 -10.51 20.87 5.85
C ILE A 25 -10.62 20.03 4.56
N ALA A 26 -11.37 20.51 3.57
CA ALA A 26 -11.53 19.82 2.30
C ALA A 26 -10.20 19.75 1.52
N LEU A 27 -9.36 20.77 1.56
CA LEU A 27 -8.03 20.76 0.95
C LEU A 27 -7.11 19.75 1.63
N ILE A 28 -7.10 19.71 2.95
CA ILE A 28 -6.35 18.71 3.72
C ILE A 28 -6.83 17.29 3.37
N GLY A 29 -8.14 17.07 3.33
CA GLY A 29 -8.73 15.79 2.95
C GLY A 29 -8.37 15.39 1.52
N PHE A 30 -8.39 16.33 0.58
CA PHE A 30 -7.98 16.08 -0.81
C PHE A 30 -6.51 15.64 -0.90
N ILE A 31 -5.60 16.35 -0.23
CA ILE A 31 -4.17 15.98 -0.19
C ILE A 31 -3.98 14.59 0.45
N THR A 32 -4.72 14.30 1.54
CA THR A 32 -4.67 13.00 2.21
C THR A 32 -5.14 11.88 1.28
N THR A 33 -6.21 12.10 0.52
CA THR A 33 -6.73 11.09 -0.43
C THR A 33 -5.82 10.90 -1.64
N ILE A 34 -5.09 11.91 -2.10
CA ILE A 34 -4.00 11.74 -3.07
C ILE A 34 -2.93 10.79 -2.50
N LYS A 35 -2.52 10.99 -1.25
CA LYS A 35 -1.54 10.09 -0.61
C LYS A 35 -2.05 8.67 -0.50
N LEU A 36 -3.34 8.48 -0.14
CA LEU A 36 -3.97 7.16 -0.13
C LEU A 36 -4.04 6.52 -1.52
N ALA A 37 -4.26 7.30 -2.58
CA ALA A 37 -4.25 6.82 -3.96
C ALA A 37 -2.84 6.36 -4.38
N VAL A 38 -1.80 7.09 -3.96
CA VAL A 38 -0.39 6.68 -4.18
C VAL A 38 -0.10 5.37 -3.44
N ILE A 39 -0.50 5.26 -2.16
CA ILE A 39 -0.33 4.01 -1.38
C ILE A 39 -1.07 2.86 -2.05
N TYR A 40 -2.31 3.08 -2.51
CA TYR A 40 -3.06 2.06 -3.25
C TYR A 40 -2.31 1.61 -4.51
N TYR A 41 -1.82 2.56 -5.32
CA TYR A 41 -1.09 2.26 -6.55
C TYR A 41 0.22 1.51 -6.25
N GLU A 42 1.06 2.04 -5.35
CA GLU A 42 2.32 1.41 -4.97
C GLU A 42 2.10 -0.01 -4.42
N SER A 43 1.15 -0.18 -3.49
CA SER A 43 0.89 -1.49 -2.88
C SER A 43 0.36 -2.54 -3.85
N ASN A 44 -0.33 -2.14 -4.91
CA ASN A 44 -1.00 -3.07 -5.83
C ASN A 44 -0.25 -3.27 -7.16
N TYR A 45 0.49 -2.27 -7.63
CA TYR A 45 1.11 -2.31 -8.98
C TYR A 45 2.64 -2.29 -8.95
N ASN A 46 3.24 -1.82 -7.87
CA ASN A 46 4.69 -1.80 -7.75
C ASN A 46 5.18 -2.97 -6.89
N PRO A 47 5.70 -4.05 -7.49
CA PRO A 47 6.23 -5.19 -6.73
C PRO A 47 7.44 -4.82 -5.86
N TYR A 48 8.04 -3.66 -6.11
CA TYR A 48 9.21 -3.15 -5.39
C TYR A 48 8.86 -2.03 -4.40
N ALA A 49 7.55 -1.79 -4.18
CA ALA A 49 7.12 -0.74 -3.26
C ALA A 49 7.62 -0.99 -1.85
N LEU A 50 8.18 0.04 -1.26
CA LEU A 50 8.46 0.07 0.18
C LEU A 50 7.15 0.11 0.94
N SER A 51 7.12 -0.50 2.14
CA SER A 51 5.99 -0.29 3.05
C SER A 51 5.78 1.18 3.30
N SER A 52 4.53 1.61 3.22
CA SER A 52 4.19 3.00 3.49
C SER A 52 4.47 3.35 4.95
N PHE A 53 4.70 4.64 5.23
CA PHE A 53 4.99 5.12 6.58
C PHE A 53 3.86 4.81 7.59
N CYS A 54 2.66 4.48 7.13
CA CYS A 54 1.51 4.12 7.95
C CYS A 54 1.28 2.60 8.06
N SER A 55 2.18 1.76 7.54
CA SER A 55 2.22 0.32 7.76
C SER A 55 3.30 0.03 8.81
N ILE A 56 2.90 0.11 10.10
CA ILE A 56 3.82 0.07 11.25
C ILE A 56 3.96 -1.35 11.81
N ASN A 57 2.86 -2.12 11.80
CA ASN A 57 2.79 -3.49 12.30
C ASN A 57 1.61 -4.24 11.65
N GLU A 58 1.36 -5.49 12.02
CA GLU A 58 0.29 -6.31 11.45
C GLU A 58 -1.12 -5.73 11.63
N PHE A 59 -1.35 -4.94 12.70
CA PHE A 59 -2.63 -4.32 12.99
C PHE A 59 -2.76 -2.92 12.38
N VAL A 60 -1.68 -2.10 12.43
CA VAL A 60 -1.64 -0.78 11.79
C VAL A 60 -0.94 -0.92 10.44
N ASP A 61 -1.75 -1.15 9.38
CA ASP A 61 -1.25 -1.58 8.07
C ASP A 61 -2.08 -0.99 6.92
N CYS A 62 -1.67 0.19 6.46
CA CYS A 62 -2.32 0.87 5.32
C CYS A 62 -2.15 0.09 4.01
N ASP A 63 -0.98 -0.49 3.78
CA ASP A 63 -0.68 -1.25 2.55
C ASP A 63 -1.48 -2.55 2.51
N GLY A 64 -1.59 -3.22 3.66
CA GLY A 64 -2.40 -4.42 3.78
C GLY A 64 -3.88 -4.17 3.50
N ILE A 65 -4.45 -3.05 3.99
CA ILE A 65 -5.83 -2.66 3.67
C ILE A 65 -5.96 -2.30 2.19
N ALA A 66 -4.99 -1.57 1.62
CA ALA A 66 -5.00 -1.18 0.21
C ALA A 66 -5.05 -2.38 -0.76
N LYS A 67 -4.48 -3.52 -0.36
CA LYS A 67 -4.50 -4.79 -1.12
C LYS A 67 -5.80 -5.58 -1.01
N THR A 68 -6.71 -5.22 -0.11
CA THR A 68 -7.98 -5.92 0.07
C THR A 68 -9.05 -5.44 -0.93
N THR A 69 -10.04 -6.29 -1.20
CA THR A 69 -11.22 -5.90 -1.99
C THR A 69 -12.04 -4.81 -1.29
N ALA A 70 -11.86 -4.61 0.03
CA ALA A 70 -12.50 -3.55 0.80
C ALA A 70 -11.97 -2.15 0.45
N SER A 71 -10.83 -2.04 -0.20
CA SER A 71 -10.25 -0.78 -0.67
C SER A 71 -10.88 -0.23 -1.95
N GLN A 72 -11.85 -0.96 -2.52
CA GLN A 72 -12.54 -0.60 -3.77
C GLN A 72 -14.06 -0.59 -3.59
N PHE A 73 -14.71 0.28 -4.36
CA PHE A 73 -16.17 0.29 -4.53
C PHE A 73 -16.48 0.46 -6.02
N LEU A 74 -17.32 -0.41 -6.57
CA LEU A 74 -17.67 -0.46 -8.01
C LEU A 74 -16.43 -0.51 -8.93
N GLY A 75 -15.39 -1.25 -8.52
CA GLY A 75 -14.14 -1.38 -9.29
C GLY A 75 -13.22 -0.15 -9.24
N ILE A 76 -13.58 0.88 -8.47
CA ILE A 76 -12.80 2.11 -8.30
C ILE A 76 -12.22 2.16 -6.87
N PRO A 77 -10.91 2.44 -6.70
CA PRO A 77 -10.32 2.61 -5.38
C PRO A 77 -11.02 3.68 -4.54
N LEU A 78 -11.26 3.39 -3.26
CA LEU A 78 -11.94 4.33 -2.32
C LEU A 78 -11.22 5.67 -2.20
N ALA A 79 -9.90 5.69 -2.40
CA ALA A 79 -9.12 6.93 -2.43
C ALA A 79 -9.59 7.89 -3.53
N TYR A 80 -9.97 7.39 -4.71
CA TYR A 80 -10.50 8.23 -5.80
C TYR A 80 -11.90 8.75 -5.52
N TRP A 81 -12.75 7.96 -4.85
CA TRP A 81 -14.04 8.43 -4.37
C TRP A 81 -13.87 9.56 -3.33
N GLY A 82 -12.91 9.40 -2.43
CA GLY A 82 -12.56 10.46 -1.47
C GLY A 82 -12.03 11.72 -2.15
N MET A 83 -11.16 11.59 -3.15
CA MET A 83 -10.67 12.74 -3.95
C MET A 83 -11.85 13.47 -4.62
N GLY A 84 -12.76 12.72 -5.24
CA GLY A 84 -13.97 13.27 -5.87
C GLY A 84 -14.86 14.00 -4.86
N PHE A 85 -15.06 13.43 -3.68
CA PHE A 85 -15.84 14.06 -2.61
C PHE A 85 -15.25 15.41 -2.17
N TYR A 86 -13.96 15.47 -1.82
CA TYR A 86 -13.34 16.73 -1.37
C TYR A 86 -13.28 17.77 -2.49
N LEU A 87 -13.00 17.35 -3.73
CA LEU A 87 -13.04 18.25 -4.88
C LEU A 87 -14.44 18.82 -5.10
N PHE A 88 -15.47 17.99 -4.96
CA PHE A 88 -16.86 18.43 -5.08
C PHE A 88 -17.25 19.41 -3.97
N VAL A 89 -16.83 19.19 -2.72
CA VAL A 89 -17.01 20.15 -1.61
C VAL A 89 -16.34 21.49 -1.94
N LEU A 90 -15.09 21.47 -2.41
CA LEU A 90 -14.38 22.68 -2.85
C LEU A 90 -15.13 23.39 -3.98
N MET A 91 -15.61 22.66 -4.97
CA MET A 91 -16.41 23.21 -6.07
C MET A 91 -17.69 23.90 -5.53
N LEU A 92 -18.41 23.27 -4.60
CA LEU A 92 -19.63 23.84 -4.01
C LEU A 92 -19.35 25.14 -3.23
N LEU A 93 -18.20 25.30 -2.60
CA LEU A 93 -17.81 26.53 -1.93
C LEU A 93 -17.64 27.72 -2.89
N PHE A 94 -17.24 27.45 -4.14
CA PHE A 94 -17.04 28.43 -5.19
C PHE A 94 -18.17 28.47 -6.23
N ILE A 95 -19.27 27.76 -6.00
CA ILE A 95 -20.35 27.53 -6.97
C ILE A 95 -20.93 28.83 -7.51
N ASP A 96 -21.03 29.87 -6.67
CA ASP A 96 -21.58 31.17 -7.07
C ASP A 96 -20.75 31.88 -8.13
N LYS A 97 -19.43 31.63 -8.18
CA LYS A 97 -18.54 32.10 -9.25
C LYS A 97 -18.64 31.23 -10.49
N ILE A 98 -18.78 29.91 -10.32
CA ILE A 98 -18.87 28.93 -11.41
C ILE A 98 -20.14 29.13 -12.23
N LYS A 99 -21.28 29.41 -11.59
CA LYS A 99 -22.59 29.68 -12.25
C LYS A 99 -22.56 30.87 -13.21
N GLN A 100 -21.66 31.82 -13.02
CA GLN A 100 -21.52 32.99 -13.89
C GLN A 100 -20.97 32.65 -15.28
N ILE A 101 -20.35 31.48 -15.42
CA ILE A 101 -19.84 30.98 -16.70
C ILE A 101 -21.02 30.37 -17.46
N LYS A 102 -21.41 30.96 -18.59
CA LYS A 102 -22.60 30.61 -19.39
C LYS A 102 -22.73 29.10 -19.69
N ILE A 103 -21.63 28.43 -20.02
CA ILE A 103 -21.60 26.98 -20.31
C ILE A 103 -21.86 26.13 -19.06
N LEU A 104 -21.57 26.67 -17.86
CA LEU A 104 -21.71 26.00 -16.59
C LEU A 104 -22.99 26.39 -15.82
N SER A 105 -23.91 27.07 -16.51
CA SER A 105 -25.17 27.54 -15.89
C SER A 105 -26.06 26.41 -15.33
N PHE A 106 -25.89 25.16 -15.79
CA PHE A 106 -26.60 24.01 -15.23
C PHE A 106 -26.24 23.71 -13.76
N PHE A 107 -25.11 24.22 -13.25
CA PHE A 107 -24.76 24.16 -11.82
C PHE A 107 -25.66 25.03 -10.94
N ASP A 108 -26.59 25.78 -11.54
CA ASP A 108 -27.65 26.49 -10.82
C ASP A 108 -28.61 25.55 -10.03
N VAL A 109 -28.52 24.25 -10.28
CA VAL A 109 -29.12 23.19 -9.45
C VAL A 109 -28.72 23.30 -7.98
N PHE A 110 -27.47 23.71 -7.70
CA PHE A 110 -26.96 23.87 -6.33
C PHE A 110 -27.30 25.24 -5.78
N LYS A 111 -28.60 25.49 -5.52
CA LYS A 111 -29.08 26.77 -5.03
C LYS A 111 -28.56 27.10 -3.63
N ARG A 112 -28.51 26.09 -2.76
CA ARG A 112 -28.13 26.20 -1.34
C ARG A 112 -26.88 25.31 -1.04
N PRO A 113 -25.67 25.73 -1.43
CA PRO A 113 -24.49 24.87 -1.42
C PRO A 113 -24.13 24.32 -0.03
N MET A 114 -24.38 25.09 1.04
CA MET A 114 -24.06 24.64 2.40
C MET A 114 -24.93 23.44 2.84
N PHE A 115 -26.20 23.37 2.40
CA PHE A 115 -27.04 22.21 2.68
C PHE A 115 -26.56 20.95 1.96
N TYR A 116 -26.07 21.08 0.72
CA TYR A 116 -25.44 19.96 0.00
C TYR A 116 -24.16 19.49 0.70
N ILE A 117 -23.30 20.41 1.15
CA ILE A 117 -22.06 20.06 1.86
C ILE A 117 -22.39 19.34 3.17
N SER A 118 -23.40 19.84 3.95
CA SER A 118 -23.86 19.19 5.16
C SER A 118 -24.38 17.77 4.90
N SER A 119 -25.28 17.61 3.93
CA SER A 119 -25.91 16.33 3.59
C SER A 119 -24.89 15.30 3.07
N LEU A 120 -24.03 15.71 2.16
CA LEU A 120 -22.97 14.85 1.61
C LEU A 120 -21.90 14.51 2.65
N GLY A 121 -21.54 15.46 3.51
CA GLY A 121 -20.65 15.24 4.63
C GLY A 121 -21.21 14.19 5.60
N LEU A 122 -22.51 14.27 5.92
CA LEU A 122 -23.17 13.28 6.77
C LEU A 122 -23.18 11.88 6.13
N ILE A 123 -23.54 11.78 4.85
CA ILE A 123 -23.52 10.51 4.11
C ILE A 123 -22.10 9.93 4.08
N SER A 124 -21.08 10.76 3.77
CA SER A 124 -19.69 10.35 3.77
C SER A 124 -19.23 9.89 5.14
N PHE A 125 -19.67 10.53 6.21
CA PHE A 125 -19.37 10.10 7.59
C PHE A 125 -19.98 8.73 7.90
N PHE A 126 -21.24 8.47 7.56
CA PHE A 126 -21.85 7.15 7.76
C PHE A 126 -21.12 6.05 6.98
N ILE A 127 -20.76 6.31 5.73
CA ILE A 127 -19.93 5.37 4.93
C ILE A 127 -18.59 5.13 5.64
N SER A 128 -17.96 6.18 6.16
CA SER A 128 -16.70 6.09 6.91
C SER A 128 -16.82 5.20 8.14
N VAL A 129 -17.91 5.30 8.89
CA VAL A 129 -18.19 4.43 10.05
C VAL A 129 -18.30 2.97 9.63
N LEU A 130 -19.04 2.67 8.56
CA LEU A 130 -19.17 1.30 8.04
C LEU A 130 -17.81 0.74 7.59
N LEU A 131 -16.98 1.55 6.93
CA LEU A 131 -15.63 1.16 6.52
C LEU A 131 -14.72 0.95 7.73
N ALA A 132 -14.81 1.79 8.76
CA ALA A 132 -14.07 1.63 9.99
C ALA A 132 -14.44 0.30 10.71
N LEU A 133 -15.73 0.00 10.84
CA LEU A 133 -16.21 -1.26 11.41
C LEU A 133 -15.69 -2.47 10.62
N LYS A 134 -15.77 -2.43 9.29
CA LYS A 134 -15.22 -3.48 8.42
C LYS A 134 -13.72 -3.65 8.61
N SER A 135 -12.98 -2.55 8.69
CA SER A 135 -11.52 -2.54 8.87
C SER A 135 -11.12 -3.20 10.20
N VAL A 136 -11.75 -2.80 11.30
CA VAL A 136 -11.41 -3.28 12.65
C VAL A 136 -11.89 -4.71 12.88
N PHE A 137 -13.17 -5.01 12.58
CA PHE A 137 -13.80 -6.28 12.99
C PHE A 137 -13.67 -7.41 11.96
N ILE A 138 -13.50 -7.09 10.66
CA ILE A 138 -13.40 -8.11 9.62
C ILE A 138 -11.97 -8.26 9.13
N LEU A 139 -11.28 -7.16 8.87
CA LEU A 139 -9.91 -7.20 8.36
C LEU A 139 -8.86 -7.28 9.47
N HIS A 140 -9.24 -6.99 10.72
CA HIS A 140 -8.34 -6.88 11.88
C HIS A 140 -7.14 -5.95 11.62
N LYS A 141 -7.36 -4.88 10.85
CA LYS A 141 -6.35 -3.91 10.45
C LYS A 141 -6.89 -2.48 10.55
N ILE A 142 -6.00 -1.53 10.84
CA ILE A 142 -6.31 -0.10 10.88
C ILE A 142 -5.43 0.66 9.88
N CYS A 143 -6.03 1.58 9.12
CA CYS A 143 -5.33 2.55 8.29
C CYS A 143 -5.47 3.94 8.92
N ILE A 144 -4.37 4.48 9.45
CA ILE A 144 -4.35 5.78 10.14
C ILE A 144 -4.85 6.89 9.23
N LEU A 145 -4.41 6.93 7.98
CA LEU A 145 -4.84 7.96 7.02
C LEU A 145 -6.33 7.85 6.68
N CYS A 146 -6.88 6.63 6.64
CA CYS A 146 -8.31 6.43 6.42
C CYS A 146 -9.11 6.99 7.60
N PHE A 147 -8.72 6.66 8.83
CA PHE A 147 -9.37 7.21 10.04
C PHE A 147 -9.27 8.73 10.11
N PHE A 148 -8.14 9.30 9.69
CA PHE A 148 -8.00 10.75 9.59
C PHE A 148 -9.02 11.36 8.63
N THR A 149 -9.23 10.77 7.44
CA THR A 149 -10.28 11.24 6.51
C THR A 149 -11.68 11.09 7.08
N TYR A 150 -11.95 10.07 7.90
CA TYR A 150 -13.25 9.89 8.57
C TYR A 150 -13.56 11.04 9.56
N ILE A 151 -12.55 11.49 10.30
CA ILE A 151 -12.65 12.65 11.17
C ILE A 151 -12.93 13.92 10.36
N LEU A 152 -12.22 14.11 9.23
CA LEU A 152 -12.43 15.27 8.37
C LEU A 152 -13.85 15.29 7.78
N ASN A 153 -14.41 14.13 7.39
CA ASN A 153 -15.78 14.00 6.90
C ASN A 153 -16.81 14.42 7.98
N ALA A 154 -16.59 13.96 9.23
CA ALA A 154 -17.43 14.36 10.37
C ALA A 154 -17.37 15.87 10.62
N LEU A 155 -16.18 16.47 10.59
CA LEU A 155 -15.99 17.92 10.79
C LEU A 155 -16.68 18.73 9.69
N ILE A 156 -16.57 18.33 8.42
CA ILE A 156 -17.27 18.99 7.30
C ILE A 156 -18.78 18.94 7.53
N ALA A 157 -19.33 17.77 7.89
CA ALA A 157 -20.74 17.60 8.16
C ALA A 157 -21.23 18.55 9.28
N LEU A 158 -20.51 18.56 10.42
CA LEU A 158 -20.87 19.36 11.59
C LEU A 158 -20.78 20.88 11.33
N ILE A 159 -19.69 21.34 10.69
CA ILE A 159 -19.47 22.77 10.45
C ILE A 159 -20.43 23.31 9.39
N ALA A 160 -20.76 22.51 8.37
CA ALA A 160 -21.68 22.92 7.31
C ALA A 160 -23.13 22.95 7.78
N THR A 161 -23.48 22.22 8.85
CA THR A 161 -24.87 22.13 9.35
C THR A 161 -25.25 23.37 10.14
N ASP A 162 -26.47 23.87 9.87
CA ASP A 162 -27.10 24.91 10.63
C ASP A 162 -28.08 24.27 11.64
N PHE A 163 -27.62 24.13 12.88
CA PHE A 163 -28.39 23.47 13.94
C PHE A 163 -29.54 24.34 14.44
N ASP A 164 -29.44 25.67 14.33
CA ASP A 164 -30.46 26.59 14.77
C ASP A 164 -31.70 26.55 13.85
N ASN A 165 -31.49 26.18 12.57
CA ASN A 165 -32.52 26.09 11.54
C ASN A 165 -32.88 24.67 11.13
N GLY A 166 -32.92 23.72 12.07
CA GLY A 166 -33.41 22.35 11.87
C GLY A 166 -32.34 21.31 11.51
N GLY A 167 -31.06 21.67 11.56
CA GLY A 167 -29.92 20.73 11.52
C GLY A 167 -29.83 19.91 10.25
N PHE A 168 -29.40 18.64 10.40
CA PHE A 168 -29.21 17.72 9.29
C PHE A 168 -30.50 17.41 8.52
N ILE A 169 -31.63 17.29 9.20
CA ILE A 169 -32.93 16.96 8.57
C ILE A 169 -33.30 18.04 7.56
N THR A 170 -33.21 19.30 7.94
CA THR A 170 -33.48 20.42 7.04
C THR A 170 -32.47 20.48 5.89
N SER A 171 -31.20 20.22 6.17
CA SER A 171 -30.16 20.17 5.13
C SER A 171 -30.47 19.10 4.07
N ILE A 172 -30.81 17.89 4.48
CA ILE A 172 -31.14 16.78 3.58
C ILE A 172 -32.40 17.10 2.78
N LYS A 173 -33.49 17.55 3.45
CA LYS A 173 -34.76 17.90 2.79
C LYS A 173 -34.55 18.98 1.74
N SER A 174 -33.87 20.06 2.12
CA SER A 174 -33.63 21.19 1.23
C SER A 174 -32.71 20.86 0.07
N SER A 175 -31.68 20.04 0.27
CA SER A 175 -30.81 19.57 -0.82
C SER A 175 -31.58 18.71 -1.79
N PHE A 176 -32.45 17.82 -1.29
CA PHE A 176 -33.28 16.95 -2.11
C PHE A 176 -34.31 17.74 -2.93
N GLU A 177 -35.00 18.71 -2.33
CA GLU A 177 -35.90 19.60 -3.04
C GLU A 177 -35.19 20.36 -4.16
N ASP A 178 -34.06 20.99 -3.88
CA ASP A 178 -33.26 21.69 -4.88
C ASP A 178 -32.80 20.76 -6.01
N PHE A 179 -32.41 19.51 -5.68
CA PHE A 179 -32.01 18.52 -6.64
C PHE A 179 -33.15 18.11 -7.58
N ILE A 180 -34.34 17.84 -7.04
CA ILE A 180 -35.54 17.49 -7.84
C ILE A 180 -35.93 18.65 -8.76
N ASP A 181 -35.93 19.87 -8.26
CA ASP A 181 -36.20 21.05 -9.09
C ASP A 181 -35.16 21.20 -10.22
N GLY A 182 -33.92 20.96 -9.89
CA GLY A 182 -32.82 20.96 -10.86
C GLY A 182 -32.97 19.89 -11.94
N VAL A 183 -33.31 18.66 -11.56
CA VAL A 183 -33.57 17.58 -12.51
C VAL A 183 -34.74 17.95 -13.45
N LYS A 184 -35.81 18.52 -12.93
CA LYS A 184 -36.94 18.97 -13.77
C LYS A 184 -36.53 20.07 -14.75
N LYS A 185 -35.73 21.05 -14.30
CA LYS A 185 -35.26 22.18 -15.12
C LYS A 185 -34.26 21.76 -16.19
N TYR A 186 -33.35 20.83 -15.87
CA TYR A 186 -32.23 20.42 -16.72
C TYR A 186 -32.27 18.92 -17.08
N THR A 187 -33.48 18.37 -17.28
CA THR A 187 -33.72 16.92 -17.51
C THR A 187 -32.79 16.32 -18.55
N PHE A 188 -32.57 16.99 -19.68
CA PHE A 188 -31.72 16.50 -20.77
C PHE A 188 -30.26 16.32 -20.31
N HIS A 189 -29.71 17.29 -19.57
CA HIS A 189 -28.35 17.20 -19.05
C HIS A 189 -28.20 16.10 -18.01
N PHE A 190 -29.20 15.89 -17.17
CA PHE A 190 -29.22 14.80 -16.19
C PHE A 190 -29.32 13.42 -16.83
N ILE A 191 -30.10 13.27 -17.90
CA ILE A 191 -30.17 12.00 -18.64
C ILE A 191 -28.79 11.66 -19.25
N ILE A 192 -28.14 12.63 -19.90
CA ILE A 192 -26.79 12.41 -20.46
C ILE A 192 -25.79 12.06 -19.35
N ALA A 193 -25.78 12.83 -18.25
CA ALA A 193 -24.89 12.56 -17.13
C ALA A 193 -25.14 11.18 -16.50
N LEU A 194 -26.40 10.76 -16.38
CA LEU A 194 -26.76 9.45 -15.87
C LEU A 194 -26.28 8.32 -16.80
N LEU A 195 -26.52 8.45 -18.11
CA LEU A 195 -26.06 7.47 -19.09
C LEU A 195 -24.55 7.34 -19.09
N PHE A 196 -23.82 8.47 -19.03
CA PHE A 196 -22.38 8.46 -18.92
C PHE A 196 -21.90 7.80 -17.61
N ALA A 197 -22.50 8.16 -16.48
CA ALA A 197 -22.16 7.57 -15.16
C ALA A 197 -22.45 6.06 -15.14
N CYS A 198 -23.61 5.63 -15.64
CA CYS A 198 -23.95 4.20 -15.74
C CYS A 198 -22.96 3.45 -16.63
N SER A 199 -22.65 3.98 -17.81
CA SER A 199 -21.67 3.38 -18.74
C SER A 199 -20.28 3.29 -18.09
N PHE A 200 -19.82 4.37 -17.47
CA PHE A 200 -18.53 4.41 -16.79
C PHE A 200 -18.45 3.41 -15.61
N LEU A 201 -19.47 3.39 -14.75
CA LEU A 201 -19.54 2.45 -13.61
C LEU A 201 -19.64 1.00 -14.07
N THR A 202 -20.40 0.73 -15.14
CA THR A 202 -20.46 -0.62 -15.76
C THR A 202 -19.08 -1.02 -16.27
N TYR A 203 -18.40 -0.12 -17.00
CA TYR A 203 -17.04 -0.37 -17.46
C TYR A 203 -16.07 -0.65 -16.31
N THR A 204 -16.06 0.18 -15.27
CA THR A 204 -15.13 0.00 -14.12
C THR A 204 -15.42 -1.27 -13.34
N THR A 205 -16.70 -1.69 -13.25
CA THR A 205 -17.09 -2.90 -12.53
C THR A 205 -16.75 -4.17 -13.31
N LEU A 206 -16.97 -4.17 -14.64
CA LEU A 206 -16.73 -5.34 -15.48
C LEU A 206 -15.27 -5.48 -15.90
N ALA A 207 -14.65 -4.40 -16.35
CA ALA A 207 -13.25 -4.40 -16.80
C ALA A 207 -12.26 -4.32 -15.64
N ASN A 208 -12.69 -3.87 -14.45
CA ASN A 208 -11.85 -3.66 -13.27
C ASN A 208 -10.49 -2.99 -13.61
N PRO A 209 -10.48 -1.83 -14.31
CA PRO A 209 -9.25 -1.23 -14.82
C PRO A 209 -8.29 -0.78 -13.72
N PHE A 210 -8.84 -0.57 -12.50
CA PHE A 210 -8.08 -0.19 -11.30
C PHE A 210 -7.77 -1.36 -10.37
N THR A 211 -8.26 -2.55 -10.70
CA THR A 211 -7.76 -3.75 -10.04
C THR A 211 -6.53 -4.15 -10.79
N PRO A 212 -5.37 -4.29 -10.10
CA PRO A 212 -4.27 -4.91 -10.78
C PRO A 212 -4.84 -6.18 -11.38
N GLN A 213 -4.86 -6.30 -12.71
CA GLN A 213 -4.67 -7.59 -13.30
C GLN A 213 -3.26 -7.97 -12.84
N VAL A 214 -3.19 -8.33 -11.56
CA VAL A 214 -2.27 -9.36 -11.19
C VAL A 214 -2.77 -10.49 -12.07
N LYS A 215 -2.30 -10.55 -13.37
CA LYS A 215 -1.61 -11.75 -13.73
C LYS A 215 -0.84 -12.01 -12.50
N LYS A 216 -1.44 -12.76 -11.55
CA LYS A 216 -0.76 -13.39 -10.43
C LYS A 216 0.55 -13.63 -11.05
N LEU A 217 1.59 -12.81 -10.72
CA LEU A 217 2.90 -13.15 -11.22
C LEU A 217 2.91 -14.60 -10.86
N ASN A 218 2.58 -15.45 -11.89
CA ASN A 218 2.09 -16.78 -11.66
C ASN A 218 3.25 -17.45 -11.05
N SER A 219 3.32 -17.31 -9.75
CA SER A 219 4.45 -17.61 -8.91
C SER A 219 5.72 -16.97 -9.47
N ILE A 220 6.66 -16.63 -8.66
CA ILE A 220 8.09 -16.50 -8.96
C ILE A 220 8.58 -17.57 -9.97
N LYS A 221 7.89 -18.71 -10.15
CA LYS A 221 8.08 -19.64 -11.30
C LYS A 221 7.97 -18.97 -12.66
N THR A 222 7.08 -17.99 -12.88
CA THR A 222 7.08 -17.23 -14.15
C THR A 222 8.23 -16.23 -14.14
N TYR A 223 8.57 -15.64 -13.01
CA TYR A 223 9.75 -14.79 -12.88
C TYR A 223 11.03 -15.65 -13.02
N LEU A 224 11.14 -16.80 -12.35
CA LEU A 224 12.24 -17.77 -12.53
C LEU A 224 12.23 -18.42 -13.91
N LYS A 225 11.10 -18.71 -14.56
CA LYS A 225 11.06 -19.10 -15.98
C LYS A 225 11.47 -17.97 -16.91
N MET A 226 11.18 -16.72 -16.60
CA MET A 226 11.75 -15.57 -17.30
C MET A 226 13.26 -15.40 -16.98
N THR A 227 13.75 -15.97 -15.89
CA THR A 227 15.15 -15.97 -15.47
C THR A 227 15.91 -17.25 -15.80
N THR A 228 15.29 -18.22 -16.51
CA THR A 228 16.02 -19.41 -17.01
C THR A 228 17.04 -19.06 -18.08
N ASN A 229 17.82 -18.04 -17.88
CA ASN A 229 19.11 -17.74 -18.49
C ASN A 229 19.44 -16.26 -18.37
N PRO A 230 20.62 -15.84 -18.19
CA PRO A 230 21.92 -16.44 -18.52
C PRO A 230 22.91 -16.46 -17.36
N TYR A 231 22.47 -16.56 -16.13
CA TYR A 231 23.40 -16.61 -14.99
C TYR A 231 23.40 -17.99 -14.30
N SER A 232 24.55 -18.38 -13.79
CA SER A 232 24.70 -19.62 -13.05
C SER A 232 24.07 -19.52 -11.67
N VAL A 233 23.48 -20.62 -11.21
CA VAL A 233 22.92 -20.78 -9.86
C VAL A 233 23.58 -21.98 -9.23
N SER A 234 24.24 -21.83 -8.09
CA SER A 234 24.88 -22.91 -7.37
C SER A 234 24.83 -22.70 -5.87
N GLY A 235 24.19 -23.60 -5.14
CA GLY A 235 24.03 -23.45 -3.71
C GLY A 235 23.29 -22.15 -3.37
N ASN A 236 23.90 -21.29 -2.56
CA ASN A 236 23.39 -19.95 -2.21
C ASN A 236 23.98 -18.82 -3.08
N TYR A 237 24.52 -19.14 -4.26
CA TYR A 237 25.14 -18.18 -5.17
C TYR A 237 24.31 -17.96 -6.43
N LEU A 238 24.33 -16.71 -6.92
CA LEU A 238 23.79 -16.31 -8.23
C LEU A 238 24.85 -15.59 -9.04
N GLY A 239 24.79 -15.74 -10.36
CA GLY A 239 25.66 -15.03 -11.30
C GLY A 239 27.01 -15.69 -11.54
N SER A 240 27.96 -14.94 -12.10
CA SER A 240 29.26 -15.46 -12.49
C SER A 240 30.26 -15.44 -11.34
N PRO A 241 30.92 -16.55 -11.00
CA PRO A 241 31.98 -16.56 -9.98
C PRO A 241 33.14 -15.59 -10.29
N ASN A 242 33.34 -15.29 -11.58
CA ASN A 242 34.41 -14.40 -12.06
C ASN A 242 33.94 -12.95 -12.22
N ALA A 243 32.75 -12.62 -11.75
CA ALA A 243 32.22 -11.26 -11.83
C ALA A 243 33.07 -10.28 -11.00
N LYS A 244 33.25 -9.08 -11.54
CA LYS A 244 33.95 -7.99 -10.83
C LYS A 244 33.13 -7.46 -9.66
N ILE A 245 31.81 -7.45 -9.80
CA ILE A 245 30.90 -6.96 -8.75
C ILE A 245 30.48 -8.15 -7.90
N LYS A 246 30.93 -8.16 -6.65
CA LYS A 246 30.55 -9.16 -5.66
C LYS A 246 29.61 -8.57 -4.64
N ILE A 247 28.50 -9.24 -4.42
CA ILE A 247 27.44 -8.82 -3.49
C ILE A 247 27.22 -9.91 -2.46
N GLU A 248 27.33 -9.59 -1.19
CA GLU A 248 26.81 -10.41 -0.10
C GLU A 248 25.41 -9.87 0.26
N LEU A 249 24.41 -10.76 0.26
CA LEU A 249 23.03 -10.44 0.60
C LEU A 249 22.66 -11.08 1.93
N TYR A 250 22.37 -10.26 2.93
CA TYR A 250 21.92 -10.70 4.25
C TYR A 250 20.40 -10.58 4.35
N SER A 251 19.73 -11.72 4.56
CA SER A 251 18.28 -11.83 4.41
C SER A 251 17.61 -12.62 5.52
N ASP A 252 16.35 -12.25 5.79
CA ASP A 252 15.44 -12.92 6.73
C ASP A 252 14.12 -13.21 6.01
N TYR A 253 13.69 -14.47 5.96
CA TYR A 253 12.47 -14.88 5.25
C TYR A 253 11.17 -14.40 5.88
N ALA A 254 11.20 -13.94 7.13
CA ALA A 254 10.06 -13.32 7.79
C ALA A 254 10.02 -11.78 7.57
N CYS A 255 11.04 -11.21 6.94
CA CYS A 255 11.13 -9.78 6.65
C CYS A 255 10.48 -9.45 5.30
N PRO A 256 9.39 -8.64 5.25
CA PRO A 256 8.74 -8.28 3.98
C PRO A 256 9.65 -7.54 2.99
N MET A 257 10.59 -6.73 3.51
CA MET A 257 11.54 -6.00 2.69
C MET A 257 12.57 -6.93 2.03
N CYS A 258 12.92 -8.04 2.68
CA CYS A 258 13.81 -9.04 2.12
C CYS A 258 13.17 -9.76 0.93
N PHE A 259 11.86 -9.96 0.94
CA PHE A 259 11.14 -10.51 -0.22
C PHE A 259 11.30 -9.62 -1.46
N ALA A 260 11.01 -8.32 -1.32
CA ALA A 260 11.18 -7.37 -2.41
C ALA A 260 12.64 -7.32 -2.90
N TYR A 261 13.58 -7.38 -1.96
CA TYR A 261 15.01 -7.36 -2.29
C TYR A 261 15.46 -8.61 -3.03
N ASN A 262 14.94 -9.79 -2.66
CA ASN A 262 15.21 -11.05 -3.36
C ASN A 262 14.81 -10.96 -4.84
N ILE A 263 13.64 -10.41 -5.14
CA ILE A 263 13.18 -10.19 -6.52
C ILE A 263 14.11 -9.23 -7.28
N MET A 264 14.45 -8.10 -6.65
CA MET A 264 15.31 -7.08 -7.27
C MET A 264 16.71 -7.59 -7.58
N ILE A 265 17.30 -8.39 -6.69
CA ILE A 265 18.64 -8.99 -6.90
C ILE A 265 18.65 -9.93 -8.09
N HIS A 266 17.66 -10.81 -8.24
CA HIS A 266 17.56 -11.66 -9.41
C HIS A 266 17.49 -10.85 -10.71
N GLN A 267 16.72 -9.75 -10.71
CA GLN A 267 16.60 -8.88 -11.86
C GLN A 267 17.91 -8.15 -12.17
N VAL A 268 18.61 -7.64 -11.15
CA VAL A 268 19.92 -6.99 -11.32
C VAL A 268 20.95 -7.94 -11.91
N VAL A 269 21.06 -9.16 -11.36
CA VAL A 269 22.01 -10.19 -11.88
C VAL A 269 21.73 -10.49 -13.35
N LYS A 270 20.45 -10.63 -13.73
CA LYS A 270 20.03 -10.83 -15.11
C LYS A 270 20.39 -9.67 -16.04
N GLU A 271 20.14 -8.44 -15.59
CA GLU A 271 20.30 -7.26 -16.44
C GLU A 271 21.76 -6.79 -16.57
N LEU A 272 22.56 -6.94 -15.51
CA LEU A 272 23.97 -6.50 -15.54
C LEU A 272 24.93 -7.59 -16.02
N GLY A 273 24.64 -8.88 -15.75
CA GLY A 273 25.45 -10.00 -16.21
C GLY A 273 26.83 -10.15 -15.54
N ASN A 274 27.45 -9.06 -15.07
CA ASN A 274 28.77 -9.04 -14.43
C ASN A 274 28.66 -8.90 -12.90
N VAL A 275 27.73 -9.66 -12.31
CA VAL A 275 27.42 -9.64 -10.89
C VAL A 275 27.48 -11.05 -10.33
N TYR A 276 28.02 -11.18 -9.13
CA TYR A 276 28.00 -12.40 -8.32
C TYR A 276 27.37 -12.08 -6.97
N VAL A 277 26.38 -12.85 -6.57
CA VAL A 277 25.66 -12.66 -5.31
C VAL A 277 25.80 -13.91 -4.47
N GLU A 278 26.21 -13.72 -3.23
CA GLU A 278 26.17 -14.73 -2.18
C GLU A 278 25.11 -14.36 -1.15
N SER A 279 24.19 -15.29 -0.85
CA SER A 279 23.13 -15.07 0.14
C SER A 279 23.48 -15.69 1.48
N HIS A 280 23.36 -14.89 2.55
CA HIS A 280 23.56 -15.29 3.93
C HIS A 280 22.24 -15.20 4.71
N ASN A 281 21.97 -16.21 5.54
CA ASN A 281 20.80 -16.21 6.41
C ASN A 281 21.08 -15.36 7.65
N LEU A 282 20.28 -14.31 7.85
CA LEU A 282 20.34 -13.51 9.05
C LEU A 282 18.96 -13.42 9.72
N PRO A 283 18.45 -14.55 10.26
CA PRO A 283 17.17 -14.54 10.94
C PRO A 283 17.19 -13.64 12.18
N LEU A 284 16.22 -12.70 12.25
CA LEU A 284 16.05 -11.81 13.38
C LEU A 284 15.15 -12.44 14.46
N ASP A 285 15.49 -13.69 14.80
CA ASP A 285 14.75 -14.54 15.74
C ASP A 285 15.69 -15.01 16.86
N LYS A 286 15.28 -14.79 18.11
CA LYS A 286 16.06 -15.18 19.29
C LYS A 286 16.28 -16.69 19.44
N GLU A 287 15.48 -17.52 18.74
CA GLU A 287 15.65 -18.98 18.80
C GLU A 287 17.05 -19.42 18.33
N CYS A 288 17.65 -18.74 17.33
CA CYS A 288 18.96 -19.06 16.81
C CYS A 288 19.94 -17.86 16.76
N ASN A 289 19.46 -16.65 16.99
CA ASN A 289 20.28 -15.43 16.94
C ASN A 289 20.54 -14.89 18.35
N LYS A 290 21.69 -15.29 18.90
CA LYS A 290 22.13 -14.92 20.26
C LYS A 290 22.40 -13.42 20.46
N TYR A 291 22.58 -12.65 19.37
CA TYR A 291 22.91 -11.23 19.42
C TYR A 291 21.69 -10.32 19.58
N LEU A 292 20.48 -10.85 19.41
CA LEU A 292 19.24 -10.07 19.54
C LEU A 292 18.89 -9.82 21.01
N LYS A 293 18.73 -8.57 21.40
CA LYS A 293 18.23 -8.19 22.74
C LYS A 293 16.75 -8.50 22.92
N LYS A 294 15.94 -8.35 21.87
CA LYS A 294 14.49 -8.62 21.84
C LYS A 294 14.10 -9.43 20.62
N GLN A 295 12.95 -10.12 20.70
CA GLN A 295 12.36 -10.84 19.57
C GLN A 295 11.92 -9.84 18.51
N VAL A 296 12.28 -10.10 17.25
CA VAL A 296 11.87 -9.30 16.08
C VAL A 296 10.96 -10.12 15.18
N HIS A 297 11.50 -11.16 14.53
CA HIS A 297 10.75 -12.01 13.60
C HIS A 297 10.64 -13.44 14.12
N LYS A 298 9.57 -13.74 14.86
CA LYS A 298 9.32 -15.09 15.39
C LYS A 298 9.14 -16.11 14.28
N GLY A 299 9.89 -17.21 14.34
CA GLY A 299 9.86 -18.29 13.34
C GLY A 299 10.84 -18.12 12.19
N ALA A 300 11.61 -17.02 12.10
CA ALA A 300 12.61 -16.81 11.07
C ALA A 300 13.73 -17.87 11.09
N CYS A 301 14.11 -18.36 12.27
CA CYS A 301 15.07 -19.45 12.39
C CYS A 301 14.60 -20.73 11.68
N ARG A 302 13.32 -21.04 11.75
CA ARG A 302 12.71 -22.20 11.09
C ARG A 302 12.79 -22.06 9.56
N TYR A 303 12.49 -20.90 9.02
CA TYR A 303 12.64 -20.65 7.57
C TYR A 303 14.09 -20.80 7.11
N ALA A 304 15.06 -20.30 7.88
CA ALA A 304 16.47 -20.49 7.56
C ALA A 304 16.87 -21.97 7.55
N LYS A 305 16.33 -22.80 8.45
CA LYS A 305 16.54 -24.26 8.44
C LYS A 305 16.03 -24.89 7.14
N TYR A 306 14.86 -24.50 6.65
CA TYR A 306 14.30 -24.99 5.39
C TYR A 306 15.15 -24.58 4.18
N ALA A 307 15.64 -23.34 4.15
CA ALA A 307 16.50 -22.85 3.08
C ALA A 307 17.85 -23.62 3.04
N VAL A 308 18.48 -23.84 4.20
CA VAL A 308 19.72 -24.60 4.29
C VAL A 308 19.52 -26.07 3.91
N ALA A 309 18.42 -26.71 4.33
CA ALA A 309 18.10 -28.07 3.94
C ALA A 309 17.91 -28.21 2.41
N ALA A 310 17.31 -27.22 1.77
CA ALA A 310 17.18 -27.16 0.32
C ALA A 310 18.52 -26.82 -0.37
N LYS A 311 19.38 -25.99 0.24
CA LYS A 311 20.76 -25.73 -0.22
C LYS A 311 21.57 -27.05 -0.33
N ASN A 312 21.46 -27.93 0.66
CA ASN A 312 22.12 -29.21 0.70
C ASN A 312 21.67 -30.17 -0.42
N GLN A 313 20.65 -29.79 -1.17
CA GLN A 313 20.11 -30.50 -2.33
C GLN A 313 20.12 -29.65 -3.62
N GLY A 314 20.87 -28.53 -3.63
CA GLY A 314 21.02 -27.65 -4.78
C GLY A 314 19.81 -26.81 -5.13
N LYS A 315 18.85 -26.64 -4.20
CA LYS A 315 17.57 -25.93 -4.41
C LYS A 315 17.36 -24.74 -3.46
N TYR A 316 18.44 -24.07 -3.08
CA TYR A 316 18.41 -22.94 -2.17
C TYR A 316 17.48 -21.81 -2.65
N TRP A 317 17.70 -21.31 -3.87
CA TRP A 317 16.98 -20.17 -4.42
C TRP A 317 15.53 -20.48 -4.76
N ASP A 318 15.25 -21.69 -5.23
CA ASP A 318 13.89 -22.17 -5.45
C ASP A 318 13.11 -22.21 -4.13
N MET A 319 13.72 -22.73 -3.07
CA MET A 319 13.13 -22.78 -1.73
C MET A 319 13.03 -21.39 -1.13
N SER A 320 14.06 -20.56 -1.22
CA SER A 320 14.07 -19.17 -0.77
C SER A 320 12.84 -18.40 -1.26
N THR A 321 12.57 -18.54 -2.53
CA THR A 321 11.41 -17.98 -3.21
C THR A 321 10.08 -18.46 -2.60
N LEU A 322 9.93 -19.78 -2.44
CA LEU A 322 8.70 -20.36 -1.88
C LEU A 322 8.50 -19.97 -0.41
N LEU A 323 9.58 -19.81 0.35
CA LEU A 323 9.53 -19.38 1.74
C LEU A 323 8.98 -17.95 1.86
N PHE A 324 9.44 -17.05 1.00
CA PHE A 324 8.91 -15.67 0.94
C PHE A 324 7.45 -15.60 0.47
N GLU A 325 7.03 -16.51 -0.43
CA GLU A 325 5.66 -16.51 -0.95
C GLU A 325 4.65 -17.12 0.03
N HIS A 326 5.02 -18.22 0.68
CA HIS A 326 4.07 -19.06 1.39
C HIS A 326 4.16 -18.95 2.91
N HIS A 327 5.29 -18.52 3.47
CA HIS A 327 5.55 -18.42 4.90
C HIS A 327 5.04 -19.64 5.68
N PRO A 328 5.56 -20.87 5.42
CA PRO A 328 5.03 -22.09 6.01
C PRO A 328 5.13 -22.05 7.54
N LYS A 329 4.00 -22.27 8.21
CA LYS A 329 3.90 -22.17 9.67
C LYS A 329 4.33 -23.46 10.38
N THR A 330 4.38 -24.55 9.65
CA THR A 330 4.72 -25.89 10.16
C THR A 330 5.73 -26.59 9.26
N ASP A 331 6.44 -27.59 9.80
CA ASP A 331 7.33 -28.44 9.02
C ASP A 331 6.55 -29.22 7.94
N ALA A 332 5.31 -29.60 8.21
CA ALA A 332 4.45 -30.28 7.23
C ALA A 332 4.19 -29.41 5.99
N GLU A 333 3.92 -28.12 6.17
CA GLU A 333 3.77 -27.18 5.05
C GLU A 333 5.10 -26.98 4.29
N ALA A 334 6.23 -26.88 4.98
CA ALA A 334 7.54 -26.79 4.35
C ALA A 334 7.90 -28.05 3.57
N ILE A 335 7.53 -29.23 4.07
CA ILE A 335 7.71 -30.51 3.35
C ILE A 335 6.90 -30.52 2.06
N GLN A 336 5.69 -29.99 2.04
CA GLN A 336 4.90 -29.84 0.80
C GLN A 336 5.61 -28.95 -0.24
N LEU A 337 6.28 -27.87 0.22
CA LEU A 337 7.10 -27.04 -0.66
C LEU A 337 8.32 -27.80 -1.20
N ALA A 338 8.99 -28.57 -0.33
CA ALA A 338 10.12 -29.41 -0.71
C ALA A 338 9.71 -30.49 -1.74
N GLN A 339 8.54 -31.11 -1.59
CA GLN A 339 7.96 -32.04 -2.57
C GLN A 339 7.73 -31.37 -3.93
N LYS A 340 7.17 -30.14 -3.95
CA LYS A 340 6.99 -29.37 -5.19
C LYS A 340 8.29 -29.07 -5.92
N LEU A 341 9.40 -28.99 -5.20
CA LEU A 341 10.74 -28.77 -5.75
C LEU A 341 11.45 -30.06 -6.16
N GLY A 342 10.84 -31.22 -5.90
CA GLY A 342 11.44 -32.56 -6.21
C GLY A 342 12.60 -32.91 -5.31
N LEU A 343 12.63 -32.40 -4.07
CA LEU A 343 13.65 -32.73 -3.08
C LEU A 343 13.45 -34.14 -2.52
N ASP A 344 14.56 -34.79 -2.11
CA ASP A 344 14.51 -35.96 -1.25
C ASP A 344 13.95 -35.57 0.11
N ILE A 345 12.75 -36.02 0.41
CA ILE A 345 12.00 -35.64 1.58
C ILE A 345 12.57 -36.18 2.88
N ASP A 346 13.12 -37.40 2.85
CA ASP A 346 13.72 -37.98 4.06
C ASP A 346 15.04 -37.27 4.39
N LYS A 347 15.83 -36.91 3.39
CA LYS A 347 16.99 -36.03 3.57
C LYS A 347 16.60 -34.66 4.07
N PHE A 348 15.55 -34.03 3.49
CA PHE A 348 15.06 -32.72 3.93
C PHE A 348 14.63 -32.74 5.40
N LYS A 349 13.85 -33.77 5.83
CA LYS A 349 13.43 -33.95 7.21
C LYS A 349 14.59 -34.13 8.18
N ARG A 350 15.63 -34.89 7.78
CA ARG A 350 16.85 -35.03 8.57
C ARG A 350 17.60 -33.70 8.69
N ASP A 351 17.77 -33.02 7.58
CA ASP A 351 18.55 -31.77 7.51
C ASP A 351 17.91 -30.64 8.35
N ILE A 352 16.59 -30.42 8.28
CA ILE A 352 15.92 -29.37 9.07
C ILE A 352 16.07 -29.54 10.58
N ASN A 353 16.30 -30.76 11.05
CA ASN A 353 16.48 -31.11 12.46
C ASN A 353 17.94 -31.34 12.85
N SER A 354 18.87 -31.19 11.91
CA SER A 354 20.28 -31.48 12.17
C SER A 354 21.01 -30.36 12.90
N LYS A 355 22.04 -30.75 13.68
CA LYS A 355 22.93 -29.79 14.34
C LYS A 355 23.77 -29.03 13.30
N GLU A 356 24.09 -29.68 12.19
CA GLU A 356 24.86 -29.13 11.07
C GLU A 356 24.14 -27.96 10.41
N THR A 357 22.84 -28.10 10.18
CA THR A 357 21.99 -27.01 9.66
C THR A 357 21.97 -25.82 10.62
N LEU A 358 21.80 -26.06 11.93
CA LEU A 358 21.84 -24.99 12.91
C LEU A 358 23.23 -24.34 12.96
N LYS A 359 24.30 -25.12 12.87
CA LYS A 359 25.68 -24.60 12.82
C LYS A 359 25.91 -23.71 11.59
N GLN A 360 25.37 -24.07 10.42
CA GLN A 360 25.48 -23.22 9.22
C GLN A 360 24.76 -21.88 9.42
N ILE A 361 23.55 -21.91 9.98
CA ILE A 361 22.79 -20.67 10.25
C ILE A 361 23.50 -19.78 11.26
N THR A 362 24.02 -20.37 12.36
CA THR A 362 24.75 -19.59 13.36
C THR A 362 26.07 -19.06 12.81
N ALA A 363 26.73 -19.76 11.91
CA ALA A 363 27.92 -19.26 11.23
C ALA A 363 27.61 -18.06 10.31
N ASP A 364 26.48 -18.08 9.56
CA ASP A 364 26.01 -16.95 8.78
C ASP A 364 25.72 -15.74 9.69
N ILE A 365 25.08 -15.96 10.84
CA ILE A 365 24.79 -14.90 11.83
C ILE A 365 26.09 -14.33 12.43
N ASP A 366 26.98 -15.19 12.88
CA ASP A 366 28.27 -14.79 13.47
C ASP A 366 29.10 -14.00 12.45
N TYR A 367 29.11 -14.44 11.18
CA TYR A 367 29.78 -13.74 10.10
C TYR A 367 29.12 -12.36 9.84
N ALA A 368 27.79 -12.28 9.72
CA ALA A 368 27.10 -11.02 9.55
C ALA A 368 27.44 -10.00 10.65
N VAL A 369 27.39 -10.44 11.90
CA VAL A 369 27.72 -9.57 13.06
C VAL A 369 29.19 -9.13 13.04
N SER A 370 30.12 -10.02 12.65
CA SER A 370 31.55 -9.68 12.51
C SER A 370 31.79 -8.61 11.45
N GLN A 371 30.95 -8.56 10.40
CA GLN A 371 30.97 -7.52 9.37
C GLN A 371 30.18 -6.26 9.77
N GLY A 372 29.61 -6.20 10.98
CA GLY A 372 28.80 -5.09 11.46
C GLY A 372 27.36 -5.07 10.90
N VAL A 373 26.91 -6.15 10.27
CA VAL A 373 25.54 -6.28 9.76
C VAL A 373 24.61 -6.66 10.90
N LEU A 374 23.71 -5.75 11.25
CA LEU A 374 22.82 -5.90 12.42
C LEU A 374 21.32 -6.01 12.04
N GLY A 375 20.98 -5.99 10.75
CA GLY A 375 19.59 -6.01 10.29
C GLY A 375 19.45 -6.43 8.84
N THR A 376 18.20 -6.66 8.44
CA THR A 376 17.85 -7.14 7.10
C THR A 376 16.75 -6.29 6.43
N PRO A 377 16.78 -6.15 5.09
CA PRO A 377 17.84 -6.57 4.19
C PRO A 377 19.08 -5.69 4.31
N THR A 378 20.26 -6.28 4.16
CA THR A 378 21.53 -5.57 4.01
C THR A 378 22.30 -6.19 2.86
N ILE A 379 22.98 -5.38 2.04
CA ILE A 379 23.94 -5.86 1.04
C ILE A 379 25.32 -5.26 1.33
N VAL A 380 26.32 -6.04 1.00
CA VAL A 380 27.71 -5.58 0.96
C VAL A 380 28.18 -5.72 -0.49
N ILE A 381 28.59 -4.62 -1.12
CA ILE A 381 29.05 -4.57 -2.50
C ILE A 381 30.53 -4.28 -2.49
N ASN A 382 31.36 -5.24 -2.92
CA ASN A 382 32.82 -5.10 -2.93
C ASN A 382 33.38 -4.56 -1.58
N GLY A 383 32.86 -5.08 -0.46
CA GLY A 383 33.26 -4.70 0.90
C GLY A 383 32.57 -3.46 1.48
N LYS A 384 31.71 -2.75 0.72
CA LYS A 384 30.98 -1.57 1.22
C LYS A 384 29.55 -1.93 1.56
N MET A 385 29.15 -1.65 2.81
CA MET A 385 27.84 -2.01 3.34
C MET A 385 26.76 -0.98 3.00
N TYR A 386 25.56 -1.47 2.68
CA TYR A 386 24.34 -0.70 2.45
C TYR A 386 23.16 -1.39 3.14
N ALA A 387 22.72 -0.83 4.25
CA ALA A 387 21.59 -1.35 5.02
C ALA A 387 20.26 -0.82 4.50
N GLY A 388 19.23 -1.65 4.65
CA GLY A 388 17.86 -1.33 4.24
C GLY A 388 17.62 -1.49 2.74
N ILE A 389 16.37 -1.28 2.35
CA ILE A 389 15.95 -1.41 0.96
C ILE A 389 16.12 -0.10 0.20
N LYS A 390 16.46 -0.21 -1.09
CA LYS A 390 16.50 0.91 -2.04
C LYS A 390 15.55 0.62 -3.20
N PRO A 391 14.95 1.65 -3.83
CA PRO A 391 14.23 1.48 -5.08
C PRO A 391 15.10 0.79 -6.14
N TYR A 392 14.48 0.00 -7.00
CA TYR A 392 15.22 -0.82 -7.98
C TYR A 392 16.24 -0.04 -8.82
N TYR A 393 15.85 1.11 -9.33
CA TYR A 393 16.72 1.96 -10.15
C TYR A 393 17.95 2.47 -9.37
N GLU A 394 17.77 2.84 -8.08
CA GLU A 394 18.86 3.26 -7.21
C GLU A 394 19.80 2.09 -6.88
N LEU A 395 19.22 0.90 -6.61
CA LEU A 395 19.99 -0.32 -6.36
C LEU A 395 20.83 -0.68 -7.58
N LYS A 396 20.25 -0.62 -8.77
CA LYS A 396 20.94 -0.94 -10.02
C LYS A 396 22.10 0.03 -10.30
N GLU A 397 21.87 1.34 -10.15
CA GLU A 397 22.92 2.35 -10.31
C GLU A 397 24.00 2.24 -9.21
N LEU A 398 23.58 1.96 -7.98
CA LEU A 398 24.51 1.72 -6.88
C LEU A 398 25.45 0.54 -7.18
N ILE A 399 24.92 -0.57 -7.72
CA ILE A 399 25.70 -1.74 -8.07
C ILE A 399 26.66 -1.42 -9.22
N LYS A 400 26.20 -0.76 -10.28
CA LYS A 400 27.05 -0.33 -11.39
C LYS A 400 28.20 0.57 -10.96
N ASN A 401 27.92 1.52 -10.07
CA ASN A 401 28.95 2.48 -9.61
C ASN A 401 29.99 1.85 -8.67
N ASN A 402 29.86 0.59 -8.33
CA ASN A 402 30.82 -0.18 -7.56
C ASN A 402 31.56 -1.27 -8.42
N GLU A 403 31.53 -1.12 -9.76
CA GLU A 403 32.25 -2.01 -10.71
C GLU A 403 33.81 -1.83 -10.67
#